data_095797084899556e235e981d9f891ab6
#
_entry.id   095797084899556e235e981d9f891ab6
#
_cell.length_a   1.000
_cell.length_b   1.000
_cell.length_c   1.000
_cell.angle_alpha   90.00
_cell.angle_beta   90.00
_cell.angle_gamma   90.00
#
_symmetry.space_group_name_H-M   'P 1'
#
loop_
_entity.id
_entity.type
_entity.pdbx_description
1 polymer ?
#
loop_
_entity_poly.entity_id
_entity_poly.type
_entity_poly.pdbx_seq_one_letter_code
_entity_poly.pdbx_strand_id
1 'polypeptide(L)'
;MENENEKIYVIQKHDATHLHYDLRLEMNRVLKSWAVPKTPPIKSGIKRLAVQVEDHPLDYADFEGTIPEGQYGAGTVEIWDRGKYILKAKNDDKLIFEIKGNKLKGLYCLIRFKGKENWLFFKKK
;
A
#
# COMPACT_ATOMS: atom_id res chain seq x y z
N MET A 1 -1.64 7.80 -24.44
CA MET A 1 -2.90 8.20 -23.80
C MET A 1 -2.99 7.57 -22.42
N GLU A 2 -3.25 8.38 -21.40
CA GLU A 2 -3.39 7.84 -20.07
C GLU A 2 -4.67 7.02 -19.96
N ASN A 3 -4.57 5.92 -19.24
CA ASN A 3 -5.73 5.10 -18.91
C ASN A 3 -6.47 5.78 -17.76
N GLU A 4 -7.72 6.18 -17.97
CA GLU A 4 -8.55 6.84 -16.96
C GLU A 4 -8.74 5.99 -15.70
N ASN A 5 -8.59 4.66 -15.82
CA ASN A 5 -8.75 3.74 -14.69
C ASN A 5 -7.47 3.59 -13.87
N GLU A 6 -6.38 4.22 -14.31
CA GLU A 6 -5.12 4.15 -13.57
C GLU A 6 -5.11 5.14 -12.43
N LYS A 7 -4.80 4.65 -11.23
CA LYS A 7 -4.77 5.43 -10.01
C LYS A 7 -3.38 5.34 -9.39
N ILE A 8 -3.10 6.23 -8.45
CA ILE A 8 -1.80 6.27 -7.76
C ILE A 8 -1.61 5.02 -6.91
N TYR A 9 -0.44 4.42 -7.03
CA TYR A 9 0.06 3.36 -6.18
C TYR A 9 1.43 3.77 -5.65
N VAL A 10 1.65 3.61 -4.35
CA VAL A 10 2.95 3.84 -3.74
C VAL A 10 3.12 2.93 -2.53
N ILE A 11 4.35 2.48 -2.30
CA ILE A 11 4.74 1.86 -1.04
C ILE A 11 5.86 2.69 -0.45
N GLN A 12 5.66 3.18 0.76
CA GLN A 12 6.64 3.96 1.50
C GLN A 12 7.22 3.10 2.61
N LYS A 13 8.54 2.95 2.61
CA LYS A 13 9.26 2.25 3.66
C LYS A 13 9.42 3.22 4.82
N HIS A 14 8.83 2.87 5.95
CA HIS A 14 8.78 3.73 7.13
C HIS A 14 9.59 3.12 8.25
N ASP A 15 10.77 3.68 8.46
CA ASP A 15 11.67 3.25 9.54
C ASP A 15 11.33 4.06 10.79
N ALA A 16 10.29 3.59 11.47
CA ALA A 16 9.79 4.18 12.72
C ALA A 16 10.27 3.31 13.89
N THR A 17 9.55 3.32 15.01
CA THR A 17 9.85 2.41 16.13
C THR A 17 9.90 0.96 15.65
N HIS A 18 8.97 0.61 14.76
CA HIS A 18 8.97 -0.69 14.08
C HIS A 18 9.00 -0.42 12.58
N LEU A 19 10.00 -0.97 11.90
CA LEU A 19 10.08 -0.84 10.45
C LEU A 19 8.86 -1.50 9.81
N HIS A 20 8.21 -0.78 8.91
CA HIS A 20 7.09 -1.31 8.14
C HIS A 20 7.03 -0.63 6.77
N TYR A 21 6.16 -1.16 5.92
CA TYR A 21 5.96 -0.66 4.57
C TYR A 21 4.50 -0.23 4.44
N ASP A 22 4.29 1.04 4.15
CA ASP A 22 2.93 1.57 3.99
C ASP A 22 2.50 1.47 2.54
N LEU A 23 1.57 0.55 2.27
CA LEU A 23 0.93 0.42 0.97
C LEU A 23 -0.18 1.45 0.88
N ARG A 24 -0.17 2.28 -0.16
CA ARG A 24 -1.18 3.31 -0.37
C ARG A 24 -1.76 3.21 -1.77
N LEU A 25 -3.07 3.21 -1.85
CA LEU A 25 -3.81 3.13 -3.10
C LEU A 25 -4.80 4.29 -3.16
N GLU A 26 -4.69 5.09 -4.21
CA GLU A 26 -5.65 6.18 -4.44
C GLU A 26 -7.05 5.61 -4.66
N MET A 27 -8.00 6.09 -3.86
CA MET A 27 -9.37 5.64 -3.95
C MET A 27 -10.26 6.70 -3.31
N ASN A 28 -11.28 7.16 -4.03
CA ASN A 28 -12.18 8.21 -3.53
C ASN A 28 -11.44 9.49 -3.12
N ARG A 29 -10.42 9.87 -3.90
CA ARG A 29 -9.63 11.11 -3.72
C ARG A 29 -8.77 11.15 -2.47
N VAL A 30 -8.50 10.00 -1.88
CA VAL A 30 -7.55 9.87 -0.77
C VAL A 30 -6.67 8.66 -1.02
N LEU A 31 -5.64 8.50 -0.19
CA LEU A 31 -4.80 7.31 -0.22
C LEU A 31 -5.28 6.35 0.87
N LYS A 32 -5.96 5.28 0.45
CA LYS A 32 -6.26 4.17 1.34
C LYS A 32 -4.95 3.50 1.71
N SER A 33 -4.76 3.19 2.98
CA SER A 33 -3.44 2.84 3.49
C SER A 33 -3.45 1.59 4.34
N TRP A 34 -2.38 0.78 4.19
CA TRP A 34 -2.16 -0.45 4.96
C TRP A 34 -0.71 -0.51 5.37
N ALA A 35 -0.45 -0.78 6.66
CA ALA A 35 0.90 -1.00 7.17
C ALA A 35 1.24 -2.48 7.03
N VAL A 36 2.32 -2.77 6.31
CA VAL A 36 2.80 -4.14 6.07
C VAL A 36 4.10 -4.31 6.86
N PRO A 37 4.09 -5.15 7.93
CA PRO A 37 5.25 -5.26 8.82
C PRO A 37 6.48 -5.92 8.19
N LYS A 38 6.29 -6.65 7.09
CA LYS A 38 7.39 -7.33 6.40
C LYS A 38 7.48 -6.84 4.96
N THR A 39 8.58 -7.16 4.29
CA THR A 39 8.78 -6.77 2.89
C THR A 39 7.58 -7.18 2.05
N PRO A 40 7.02 -6.27 1.24
CA PRO A 40 5.87 -6.61 0.38
C PRO A 40 6.15 -7.79 -0.55
N PRO A 41 5.13 -8.57 -0.91
CA PRO A 41 5.33 -9.79 -1.68
C PRO A 41 5.61 -9.49 -3.16
N ILE A 42 6.80 -9.81 -3.62
CA ILE A 42 7.18 -9.64 -5.03
C ILE A 42 6.72 -10.84 -5.86
N LYS A 43 6.70 -12.01 -5.23
CA LYS A 43 6.36 -13.27 -5.90
C LYS A 43 5.03 -13.83 -5.39
N SER A 44 4.36 -14.63 -6.22
CA SER A 44 3.21 -15.39 -5.77
C SER A 44 3.65 -16.44 -4.72
N GLY A 45 2.70 -16.85 -3.87
CA GLY A 45 2.99 -17.81 -2.81
C GLY A 45 3.37 -17.19 -1.48
N ILE A 46 3.60 -15.88 -1.44
CA ILE A 46 3.94 -15.15 -0.22
C ILE A 46 2.76 -14.29 0.18
N LYS A 47 2.22 -14.51 1.38
CA LYS A 47 1.14 -13.71 1.91
C LYS A 47 1.65 -12.86 3.07
N ARG A 48 1.33 -11.57 3.05
CA ARG A 48 1.75 -10.63 4.09
C ARG A 48 0.55 -10.08 4.84
N LEU A 49 0.69 -9.95 6.14
CA LEU A 49 -0.25 -9.17 6.93
C LEU A 49 -0.20 -7.72 6.46
N ALA A 50 -1.36 -7.11 6.27
CA ALA A 50 -1.50 -5.70 5.96
C ALA A 50 -2.56 -5.14 6.89
N VAL A 51 -2.16 -4.24 7.78
CA VAL A 51 -3.07 -3.65 8.76
C VAL A 51 -3.57 -2.32 8.23
N GLN A 52 -4.88 -2.22 8.02
CA GLN A 52 -5.46 -0.99 7.50
C GLN A 52 -5.33 0.12 8.53
N VAL A 53 -4.84 1.26 8.08
CA VAL A 53 -4.67 2.46 8.90
C VAL A 53 -5.45 3.61 8.26
N GLU A 54 -5.42 4.78 8.88
CA GLU A 54 -6.19 5.92 8.39
C GLU A 54 -5.75 6.37 6.99
N ASP A 55 -6.70 6.98 6.27
CA ASP A 55 -6.43 7.52 4.94
C ASP A 55 -5.45 8.69 5.03
N HIS A 56 -4.71 8.89 3.95
CA HIS A 56 -3.79 10.02 3.81
C HIS A 56 -4.18 10.87 2.59
N PRO A 57 -3.79 12.15 2.57
CA PRO A 57 -4.03 13.00 1.40
C PRO A 57 -3.21 12.50 0.21
N LEU A 58 -3.68 12.78 -1.00
CA LEU A 58 -3.03 12.31 -2.23
C LEU A 58 -1.59 12.78 -2.37
N ASP A 59 -1.28 14.01 -1.93
CA ASP A 59 0.05 14.56 -2.04
C ASP A 59 1.08 13.83 -1.14
N TYR A 60 0.60 13.08 -0.15
CA TYR A 60 1.50 12.27 0.67
C TYR A 60 2.20 11.16 -0.13
N ALA A 61 1.68 10.82 -1.31
CA ALA A 61 2.30 9.79 -2.17
C ALA A 61 3.72 10.18 -2.61
N ASP A 62 4.05 11.47 -2.61
CA ASP A 62 5.37 11.95 -3.00
C ASP A 62 6.29 12.21 -1.80
N PHE A 63 5.80 11.97 -0.59
CA PHE A 63 6.55 12.33 0.61
C PHE A 63 7.73 11.39 0.85
N GLU A 64 8.91 12.00 1.04
CA GLU A 64 10.09 11.36 1.58
C GLU A 64 10.71 12.33 2.58
N GLY A 65 11.24 11.81 3.67
CA GLY A 65 11.90 12.65 4.64
C GLY A 65 11.87 12.07 6.04
N THR A 66 12.23 12.93 7.00
CA THR A 66 12.28 12.56 8.41
C THR A 66 11.13 13.22 9.15
N ILE A 67 10.38 12.43 9.87
CA ILE A 67 9.33 12.92 10.78
C ILE A 67 10.00 13.01 12.16
N PRO A 68 10.03 14.22 12.76
CA PRO A 68 10.74 14.43 14.03
C PRO A 68 10.22 13.57 15.18
N GLU A 69 11.11 13.26 16.11
CA GLU A 69 10.74 12.57 17.33
C GLU A 69 9.69 13.36 18.10
N GLY A 70 8.78 12.63 18.75
CA GLY A 70 7.67 13.23 19.48
C GLY A 70 6.44 13.47 18.63
N GLN A 71 6.54 13.36 17.31
CA GLN A 71 5.39 13.45 16.43
C GLN A 71 4.90 12.05 16.05
N TYR A 72 3.61 11.95 15.73
CA TYR A 72 3.03 10.71 15.28
C TYR A 72 3.72 10.24 14.00
N GLY A 73 4.15 8.97 14.00
CA GLY A 73 4.85 8.40 12.86
C GLY A 73 6.31 8.81 12.76
N ALA A 74 6.92 9.25 13.87
CA ALA A 74 8.33 9.68 13.88
C ALA A 74 9.25 8.62 13.27
N GLY A 75 10.26 9.07 12.49
CA GLY A 75 11.21 8.22 11.81
C GLY A 75 11.46 8.69 10.40
N THR A 76 12.07 7.83 9.58
CA THR A 76 12.36 8.17 8.18
C THR A 76 11.39 7.46 7.25
N VAL A 77 11.00 8.18 6.20
CA VAL A 77 10.10 7.67 5.17
C VAL A 77 10.81 7.78 3.83
N GLU A 78 10.89 6.68 3.10
CA GLU A 78 11.41 6.69 1.74
C GLU A 78 10.48 5.90 0.82
N ILE A 79 10.38 6.31 -0.44
CA ILE A 79 9.56 5.61 -1.42
C ILE A 79 10.28 4.33 -1.80
N TRP A 80 9.66 3.17 -1.48
CA TRP A 80 10.20 1.86 -1.80
C TRP A 80 9.78 1.40 -3.19
N ASP A 81 8.56 1.72 -3.60
CA ASP A 81 8.03 1.44 -4.93
C ASP A 81 6.92 2.41 -5.24
N ARG A 82 6.72 2.72 -6.52
CA ARG A 82 5.65 3.62 -6.95
C ARG A 82 5.25 3.33 -8.39
N GLY A 83 4.08 3.81 -8.75
CA GLY A 83 3.55 3.65 -10.09
C GLY A 83 2.05 3.89 -10.10
N LYS A 84 1.36 3.07 -10.87
CA LYS A 84 -0.09 3.13 -11.00
C LYS A 84 -0.68 1.76 -10.69
N TYR A 85 -1.98 1.73 -10.42
CA TYR A 85 -2.71 0.48 -10.31
C TYR A 85 -4.07 0.61 -10.98
N ILE A 86 -4.62 -0.53 -11.35
CA ILE A 86 -5.97 -0.60 -11.94
C ILE A 86 -6.79 -1.54 -11.07
N LEU A 87 -7.91 -1.04 -10.55
CA LEU A 87 -8.81 -1.86 -9.76
C LEU A 87 -9.57 -2.80 -10.68
N LYS A 88 -9.53 -4.10 -10.40
CA LYS A 88 -10.21 -5.12 -11.20
C LYS A 88 -11.50 -5.59 -10.55
N ALA A 89 -11.53 -5.70 -9.23
CA ALA A 89 -12.71 -6.11 -8.49
C ALA A 89 -12.65 -5.57 -7.07
N LYS A 90 -13.79 -5.26 -6.51
CA LYS A 90 -13.88 -4.70 -5.16
C LYS A 90 -15.19 -5.12 -4.51
N ASN A 91 -15.09 -5.55 -3.25
CA ASN A 91 -16.23 -5.59 -2.34
C ASN A 91 -15.72 -5.15 -0.96
N ASP A 92 -16.56 -5.28 0.08
CA ASP A 92 -16.19 -4.76 1.41
C ASP A 92 -14.97 -5.45 2.01
N ASP A 93 -14.71 -6.70 1.63
CA ASP A 93 -13.68 -7.53 2.25
C ASP A 93 -12.56 -7.92 1.29
N LYS A 94 -12.60 -7.45 0.03
CA LYS A 94 -11.66 -7.92 -0.97
C LYS A 94 -11.42 -6.87 -2.05
N LEU A 95 -10.14 -6.70 -2.38
CA LEU A 95 -9.71 -5.91 -3.52
C LEU A 95 -8.83 -6.78 -4.41
N ILE A 96 -9.09 -6.77 -5.72
CA ILE A 96 -8.21 -7.37 -6.71
C ILE A 96 -7.78 -6.24 -7.63
N PHE A 97 -6.49 -6.08 -7.81
CA PHE A 97 -5.96 -4.94 -8.57
C PHE A 97 -4.66 -5.30 -9.24
N GLU A 98 -4.42 -4.65 -10.38
CA GLU A 98 -3.16 -4.81 -11.10
C GLU A 98 -2.22 -3.68 -10.72
N ILE A 99 -1.04 -4.03 -10.21
CA ILE A 99 0.00 -3.06 -9.88
C ILE A 99 0.95 -2.91 -11.06
N LYS A 100 1.22 -1.67 -11.42
CA LYS A 100 2.21 -1.29 -12.43
C LYS A 100 3.28 -0.46 -11.75
N GLY A 101 4.01 -1.09 -10.86
CA GLY A 101 5.12 -0.47 -10.14
C GLY A 101 6.46 -0.82 -10.77
N ASN A 102 7.53 -0.45 -10.10
CA ASN A 102 8.88 -0.85 -10.51
C ASN A 102 9.28 -2.19 -9.90
N LYS A 103 8.91 -2.43 -8.65
CA LYS A 103 9.20 -3.67 -7.93
C LYS A 103 8.02 -4.63 -7.94
N LEU A 104 6.81 -4.13 -7.70
CA LEU A 104 5.61 -4.96 -7.73
C LEU A 104 4.91 -4.80 -9.07
N LYS A 105 4.68 -5.91 -9.76
CA LYS A 105 4.03 -5.93 -11.08
C LYS A 105 3.09 -7.13 -11.16
N GLY A 106 1.88 -6.90 -11.64
CA GLY A 106 0.90 -7.96 -11.87
C GLY A 106 -0.32 -7.86 -10.97
N LEU A 107 -1.08 -8.93 -10.90
CA LEU A 107 -2.33 -8.97 -10.12
C LEU A 107 -2.04 -9.26 -8.66
N TYR A 108 -2.65 -8.44 -7.81
CA TYR A 108 -2.53 -8.55 -6.36
C TYR A 108 -3.90 -8.59 -5.72
N CYS A 109 -3.95 -9.17 -4.53
CA CYS A 109 -5.15 -9.23 -3.70
C CYS A 109 -4.90 -8.64 -2.34
N LEU A 110 -5.91 -7.96 -1.82
CA LEU A 110 -6.05 -7.61 -0.42
C LEU A 110 -7.35 -8.25 0.06
N ILE A 111 -7.25 -9.14 1.04
CA ILE A 111 -8.42 -9.84 1.56
C ILE A 111 -8.47 -9.65 3.07
N ARG A 112 -9.57 -9.05 3.56
CA ARG A 112 -9.80 -8.89 4.99
C ARG A 112 -10.09 -10.25 5.60
N PHE A 113 -9.41 -10.60 6.69
CA PHE A 113 -9.58 -11.93 7.25
C PHE A 113 -9.92 -11.94 8.74
N LYS A 114 -9.61 -10.86 9.45
CA LYS A 114 -9.86 -10.82 10.90
C LYS A 114 -10.10 -9.38 11.35
N GLY A 115 -11.26 -9.13 11.97
CA GLY A 115 -11.62 -7.80 12.41
C GLY A 115 -11.77 -6.85 11.23
N LYS A 116 -11.71 -5.55 11.51
CA LYS A 116 -11.88 -4.53 10.47
C LYS A 116 -10.59 -4.15 9.77
N GLU A 117 -9.46 -4.35 10.45
CA GLU A 117 -8.19 -3.79 10.02
C GLU A 117 -7.23 -4.80 9.42
N ASN A 118 -7.39 -6.09 9.70
CA ASN A 118 -6.41 -7.09 9.29
C ASN A 118 -6.73 -7.69 7.94
N TRP A 119 -5.81 -7.49 7.01
CA TRP A 119 -5.91 -7.97 5.63
C TRP A 119 -4.71 -8.84 5.29
N LEU A 120 -4.87 -9.69 4.30
CA LEU A 120 -3.75 -10.41 3.66
C LEU A 120 -3.47 -9.75 2.33
N PHE A 121 -2.19 -9.47 2.09
CA PHE A 121 -1.71 -8.86 0.85
C PHE A 121 -0.81 -9.87 0.14
N PHE A 122 -1.15 -10.21 -1.11
CA PHE A 122 -0.38 -11.20 -1.86
C PHE A 122 -0.56 -11.04 -3.36
N LYS A 123 0.42 -11.58 -4.09
CA LYS A 123 0.37 -11.59 -5.55
C LYS A 123 -0.40 -12.82 -6.02
N LYS A 124 -1.38 -12.63 -6.90
CA LYS A 124 -2.10 -13.75 -7.51
C LYS A 124 -1.20 -14.51 -8.47
N LYS A 125 -1.44 -15.78 -8.55
CA LYS A 125 -0.81 -16.60 -9.58
C LYS A 125 -1.40 -16.28 -10.96
#